data_06ce8de56005b9ac6d18d428a22fa235
#
_entry.id   06ce8de56005b9ac6d18d428a22fa235
#
_cell.length_a   1.000
_cell.length_b   1.000
_cell.length_c   1.000
_cell.angle_alpha   90.00
_cell.angle_beta   90.00
_cell.angle_gamma   90.00
#
_symmetry.space_group_name_H-M   'P 1'
#
loop_
_entity.id
_entity.type
_entity.pdbx_description
1 polymer ?
#
loop_
_entity_poly.entity_id
_entity_poly.type
_entity_poly.pdbx_seq_one_letter_code
_entity_poly.pdbx_strand_id
1 'polypeptide(L)'
;MTDPIFQTPAYQRSRRAYILECAFEYFIALMVADAFLATLLTELGLNDAVIGVISSLISLAFLFQLFSIFVVPHIRNVKLIAIPIHCISQMFFLVLYLLPFFNIPQQFRIVIVVGCLMIAYFGNYLVTSVIFNWGNSYVDPNGRANFAATKEIVSLLSGVVFSLSMGHMIDRFIEAGNITGGFLFISVVMLIVTVGDFVCLMCMKNQKTEKKTEKTEPFSQVIRTLFSNKSFLCAIAVHAIWSISVYMTVGFMGTYKTKDLLLSVGAVQIINIAGCLIRACFSKPIARYADKRSYAQGIKLGMIIAACGYLINIFTTPSLWWLVVIYTIIYNVSCAGTSQNLINLTYSYVDRRYFVQASAIKFSISGLCGFGASMLGSRILDAVQKNGNTVLGMTVYGQQLLSAISLVILLFGIIFVKNVMEKQEIIAK
;
A
#
# COMPACT_ATOMS: atom_id res chain seq x y z
N MET A 1 -7.32 -31.69 -17.05
CA MET A 1 -6.60 -31.33 -18.28
C MET A 1 -6.68 -29.81 -18.44
N THR A 2 -5.57 -29.14 -18.67
CA THR A 2 -5.55 -27.70 -18.98
C THR A 2 -6.16 -27.46 -20.35
N ASP A 3 -7.10 -26.53 -20.46
CA ASP A 3 -7.69 -26.14 -21.74
C ASP A 3 -6.57 -25.70 -22.71
N PRO A 4 -6.48 -26.26 -23.93
CA PRO A 4 -5.44 -25.97 -24.92
C PRO A 4 -5.27 -24.48 -25.22
N ILE A 5 -6.30 -23.65 -25.04
CA ILE A 5 -6.27 -22.21 -25.29
C ILE A 5 -5.22 -21.51 -24.42
N PHE A 6 -5.01 -21.97 -23.18
CA PHE A 6 -4.00 -21.38 -22.28
C PHE A 6 -2.57 -21.72 -22.67
N GLN A 7 -2.35 -22.69 -23.58
CA GLN A 7 -1.03 -23.06 -24.07
C GLN A 7 -0.65 -22.31 -25.37
N THR A 8 -1.56 -21.52 -25.94
CA THR A 8 -1.27 -20.77 -27.16
C THR A 8 -0.17 -19.73 -26.97
N PRO A 9 0.69 -19.47 -27.98
CA PRO A 9 1.79 -18.48 -27.87
C PRO A 9 1.31 -17.09 -27.46
N ALA A 10 0.11 -16.68 -27.90
CA ALA A 10 -0.47 -15.39 -27.55
C ALA A 10 -0.80 -15.27 -26.07
N TYR A 11 -1.31 -16.35 -25.44
CA TYR A 11 -1.59 -16.38 -24.00
C TYR A 11 -0.30 -16.45 -23.19
N GLN A 12 0.70 -17.22 -23.63
CA GLN A 12 2.02 -17.28 -22.98
C GLN A 12 2.70 -15.91 -23.01
N ARG A 13 2.67 -15.21 -24.15
CA ARG A 13 3.20 -13.85 -24.27
C ARG A 13 2.46 -12.88 -23.34
N SER A 14 1.13 -12.96 -23.28
CA SER A 14 0.32 -12.10 -22.40
C SER A 14 0.63 -12.33 -20.93
N ARG A 15 0.82 -13.58 -20.49
CA ARG A 15 1.24 -13.89 -19.10
C ARG A 15 2.61 -13.32 -18.74
N ARG A 16 3.61 -13.47 -19.64
CA ARG A 16 4.95 -12.91 -19.42
C ARG A 16 4.91 -11.38 -19.37
N ALA A 17 4.16 -10.77 -20.29
CA ALA A 17 3.98 -9.31 -20.31
C ALA A 17 3.32 -8.80 -19.02
N TYR A 18 2.29 -9.49 -18.52
CA TYR A 18 1.63 -9.12 -17.28
C TYR A 18 2.52 -9.28 -16.02
N ILE A 19 3.40 -10.29 -15.98
CA ILE A 19 4.39 -10.42 -14.89
C ILE A 19 5.34 -9.23 -14.88
N LEU A 20 5.83 -8.81 -16.06
CA LEU A 20 6.76 -7.67 -16.19
C LEU A 20 6.07 -6.35 -15.87
N GLU A 21 4.83 -6.16 -16.32
CA GLU A 21 4.00 -4.99 -15.98
C GLU A 21 3.88 -4.82 -14.46
N CYS A 22 3.50 -5.89 -13.74
CA CYS A 22 3.41 -5.84 -12.29
C CYS A 22 4.76 -5.51 -11.60
N ALA A 23 5.89 -5.93 -12.19
CA ALA A 23 7.20 -5.57 -11.67
C ALA A 23 7.49 -4.07 -11.91
N PHE A 24 7.16 -3.53 -13.08
CA PHE A 24 7.36 -2.12 -13.40
C PHE A 24 6.44 -1.22 -12.55
N GLU A 25 5.16 -1.58 -12.37
CA GLU A 25 4.24 -0.87 -11.47
C GLU A 25 4.81 -0.85 -10.03
N TYR A 26 5.35 -1.98 -9.57
CA TYR A 26 5.97 -2.06 -8.25
C TYR A 26 7.20 -1.17 -8.11
N PHE A 27 8.04 -1.02 -9.16
CA PHE A 27 9.18 -0.10 -9.15
C PHE A 27 8.76 1.35 -8.95
N ILE A 28 7.70 1.79 -9.64
CA ILE A 28 7.17 3.14 -9.47
C ILE A 28 6.62 3.33 -8.07
N ALA A 29 5.88 2.35 -7.55
CA ALA A 29 5.34 2.39 -6.19
C ALA A 29 6.45 2.52 -5.12
N LEU A 30 7.61 1.88 -5.31
CA LEU A 30 8.76 2.02 -4.41
C LEU A 30 9.32 3.45 -4.41
N MET A 31 9.36 4.12 -5.55
CA MET A 31 9.88 5.50 -5.64
C MET A 31 8.97 6.52 -4.94
N VAL A 32 7.67 6.28 -4.90
CA VAL A 32 6.70 7.21 -4.27
C VAL A 32 6.33 6.81 -2.84
N ALA A 33 7.21 6.11 -2.16
CA ALA A 33 7.00 5.64 -0.79
C ALA A 33 8.21 5.89 0.12
N ASP A 34 7.96 5.85 1.44
CA ASP A 34 8.95 5.89 2.53
C ASP A 34 10.05 6.95 2.32
N ALA A 35 11.33 6.54 2.36
CA ALA A 35 12.47 7.45 2.32
C ALA A 35 12.60 8.23 0.99
N PHE A 36 12.27 7.61 -0.15
CA PHE A 36 12.34 8.30 -1.44
C PHE A 36 11.37 9.49 -1.50
N LEU A 37 10.10 9.25 -1.16
CA LEU A 37 9.11 10.31 -1.12
C LEU A 37 9.44 11.34 -0.04
N ALA A 38 9.86 10.90 1.15
CA ALA A 38 10.25 11.79 2.24
C ALA A 38 11.40 12.73 1.84
N THR A 39 12.45 12.21 1.17
CA THR A 39 13.58 12.99 0.69
C THR A 39 13.14 14.03 -0.34
N LEU A 40 12.31 13.64 -1.32
CA LEU A 40 11.77 14.55 -2.33
C LEU A 40 10.96 15.70 -1.69
N LEU A 41 10.05 15.36 -0.78
CA LEU A 41 9.17 16.33 -0.14
C LEU A 41 9.94 17.26 0.82
N THR A 42 11.01 16.76 1.42
CA THR A 42 11.94 17.58 2.22
C THR A 42 12.64 18.61 1.37
N GLU A 43 13.15 18.24 0.20
CA GLU A 43 13.81 19.16 -0.73
C GLU A 43 12.84 20.21 -1.26
N LEU A 44 11.57 19.87 -1.42
CA LEU A 44 10.52 20.86 -1.71
C LEU A 44 10.22 21.81 -0.54
N GLY A 45 10.91 21.67 0.61
CA GLY A 45 10.77 22.55 1.78
C GLY A 45 9.52 22.28 2.61
N LEU A 46 8.94 21.07 2.53
CA LEU A 46 7.80 20.69 3.35
C LEU A 46 8.27 20.21 4.73
N ASN A 47 7.49 20.51 5.77
CA ASN A 47 7.78 20.04 7.11
C ASN A 47 7.36 18.57 7.30
N ASP A 48 7.91 17.89 8.30
CA ASP A 48 7.73 16.45 8.52
C ASP A 48 6.28 16.08 8.80
N ALA A 49 5.53 16.95 9.47
CA ALA A 49 4.11 16.76 9.74
C ALA A 49 3.29 16.70 8.43
N VAL A 50 3.57 17.60 7.49
CA VAL A 50 2.93 17.62 6.15
C VAL A 50 3.40 16.44 5.31
N ILE A 51 4.70 16.10 5.34
CA ILE A 51 5.26 14.94 4.62
C ILE A 51 4.56 13.66 5.06
N GLY A 52 4.33 13.47 6.36
CA GLY A 52 3.64 12.29 6.88
C GLY A 52 2.19 12.16 6.39
N VAL A 53 1.45 13.28 6.34
CA VAL A 53 0.09 13.28 5.79
C VAL A 53 0.11 12.96 4.30
N ILE A 54 1.01 13.57 3.53
CA ILE A 54 1.15 13.32 2.08
C ILE A 54 1.52 11.85 1.83
N SER A 55 2.46 11.29 2.60
CA SER A 55 2.82 9.87 2.52
C SER A 55 1.65 8.94 2.86
N SER A 56 0.67 9.42 3.62
CA SER A 56 -0.54 8.68 3.99
C SER A 56 -1.71 8.86 3.00
N LEU A 57 -1.56 9.67 1.94
CA LEU A 57 -2.61 9.87 0.93
C LEU A 57 -3.03 8.57 0.23
N ILE A 58 -2.15 7.57 0.19
CA ILE A 58 -2.50 6.25 -0.32
C ILE A 58 -3.68 5.62 0.43
N SER A 59 -3.82 5.89 1.73
CA SER A 59 -4.97 5.39 2.51
C SER A 59 -6.28 6.08 2.11
N LEU A 60 -6.24 7.39 1.84
CA LEU A 60 -7.38 8.11 1.29
C LEU A 60 -7.73 7.63 -0.13
N ALA A 61 -6.71 7.27 -0.90
CA ALA A 61 -6.87 6.80 -2.27
C ALA A 61 -7.66 5.50 -2.39
N PHE A 62 -7.75 4.68 -1.34
CA PHE A 62 -8.65 3.52 -1.30
C PHE A 62 -10.12 3.90 -1.52
N LEU A 63 -10.51 5.14 -1.25
CA LEU A 63 -11.84 5.66 -1.57
C LEU A 63 -12.14 5.58 -3.08
N PHE A 64 -11.12 5.75 -3.91
CA PHE A 64 -11.28 5.71 -5.37
C PHE A 64 -11.64 4.32 -5.89
N GLN A 65 -11.36 3.28 -5.12
CA GLN A 65 -11.77 1.92 -5.47
C GLN A 65 -13.31 1.78 -5.56
N LEU A 66 -14.08 2.61 -4.86
CA LEU A 66 -15.54 2.64 -5.00
C LEU A 66 -15.97 3.02 -6.42
N PHE A 67 -15.24 3.94 -7.06
CA PHE A 67 -15.57 4.37 -8.43
C PHE A 67 -15.38 3.25 -9.44
N SER A 68 -14.45 2.31 -9.19
CA SER A 68 -14.26 1.17 -10.07
C SER A 68 -15.51 0.30 -10.21
N ILE A 69 -16.36 0.23 -9.18
CA ILE A 69 -17.62 -0.52 -9.20
C ILE A 69 -18.56 0.01 -10.30
N PHE A 70 -18.56 1.32 -10.50
CA PHE A 70 -19.43 1.97 -11.49
C PHE A 70 -18.78 2.00 -12.88
N VAL A 71 -17.47 2.15 -12.97
CA VAL A 71 -16.75 2.34 -14.25
C VAL A 71 -16.43 1.00 -14.92
N VAL A 72 -15.97 0.00 -14.16
CA VAL A 72 -15.51 -1.30 -14.71
C VAL A 72 -16.55 -2.00 -15.58
N PRO A 73 -17.86 -2.05 -15.22
CA PRO A 73 -18.87 -2.71 -16.07
C PRO A 73 -19.07 -2.07 -17.43
N HIS A 74 -18.67 -0.81 -17.59
CA HIS A 74 -18.82 -0.06 -18.86
C HIS A 74 -17.59 -0.15 -19.76
N ILE A 75 -16.47 -0.69 -19.28
CA ILE A 75 -15.24 -0.87 -20.08
C ILE A 75 -15.39 -2.07 -21.00
N ARG A 76 -15.66 -1.80 -22.29
CA ARG A 76 -15.76 -2.84 -23.32
C ARG A 76 -14.43 -3.23 -23.94
N ASN A 77 -13.52 -2.29 -24.04
CA ASN A 77 -12.18 -2.48 -24.60
C ASN A 77 -11.12 -2.07 -23.59
N VAL A 78 -10.53 -3.07 -22.94
CA VAL A 78 -9.55 -2.83 -21.86
C VAL A 78 -8.34 -2.05 -22.37
N LYS A 79 -7.80 -2.39 -23.53
CA LYS A 79 -6.64 -1.68 -24.10
C LYS A 79 -6.90 -0.21 -24.35
N LEU A 80 -8.08 0.13 -24.86
CA LEU A 80 -8.39 1.50 -25.27
C LEU A 80 -8.63 2.43 -24.07
N ILE A 81 -9.10 1.91 -22.95
CA ILE A 81 -9.53 2.73 -21.81
C ILE A 81 -8.54 2.58 -20.65
N ALA A 82 -8.20 1.34 -20.26
CA ALA A 82 -7.39 1.11 -19.06
C ALA A 82 -5.93 1.52 -19.27
N ILE A 83 -5.33 1.26 -20.43
CA ILE A 83 -3.92 1.60 -20.69
C ILE A 83 -3.67 3.11 -20.62
N PRO A 84 -4.43 3.98 -21.32
CA PRO A 84 -4.19 5.43 -21.23
C PRO A 84 -4.36 5.96 -19.81
N ILE A 85 -5.39 5.52 -19.08
CA ILE A 85 -5.62 5.97 -17.70
C ILE A 85 -4.46 5.53 -16.80
N HIS A 86 -4.01 4.26 -16.93
CA HIS A 86 -2.87 3.75 -16.17
C HIS A 86 -1.59 4.52 -16.48
N CYS A 87 -1.27 4.73 -17.77
CA CYS A 87 -0.08 5.49 -18.17
C CYS A 87 -0.11 6.94 -17.67
N ILE A 88 -1.26 7.62 -17.75
CA ILE A 88 -1.41 8.98 -17.20
C ILE A 88 -1.15 8.96 -15.70
N SER A 89 -1.68 7.99 -14.95
CA SER A 89 -1.38 7.81 -13.53
C SER A 89 0.11 7.71 -13.25
N GLN A 90 0.81 6.85 -13.97
CA GLN A 90 2.26 6.65 -13.79
C GLN A 90 3.05 7.91 -14.14
N MET A 91 2.63 8.67 -15.16
CA MET A 91 3.25 9.94 -15.51
C MET A 91 3.08 11.00 -14.40
N PHE A 92 1.95 11.03 -13.68
CA PHE A 92 1.78 11.95 -12.56
C PHE A 92 2.68 11.60 -11.37
N PHE A 93 3.00 10.32 -11.12
CA PHE A 93 4.03 9.93 -10.15
C PHE A 93 5.43 10.42 -10.57
N LEU A 94 5.76 10.33 -11.87
CA LEU A 94 7.02 10.84 -12.40
C LEU A 94 7.11 12.36 -12.25
N VAL A 95 6.05 13.11 -12.55
CA VAL A 95 6.01 14.57 -12.46
C VAL A 95 6.40 15.08 -11.08
N LEU A 96 6.12 14.32 -10.01
CA LEU A 96 6.54 14.68 -8.66
C LEU A 96 8.06 14.94 -8.56
N TYR A 97 8.87 14.10 -9.20
CA TYR A 97 10.33 14.21 -9.20
C TYR A 97 10.86 15.33 -10.09
N LEU A 98 10.02 15.89 -10.95
CA LEU A 98 10.34 17.07 -11.75
C LEU A 98 10.00 18.39 -11.03
N LEU A 99 9.17 18.35 -9.96
CA LEU A 99 8.74 19.57 -9.26
C LEU A 99 9.89 20.41 -8.71
N PRO A 100 11.01 19.86 -8.20
CA PRO A 100 12.15 20.65 -7.73
C PRO A 100 12.80 21.54 -8.82
N PHE A 101 12.60 21.22 -10.11
CA PHE A 101 13.12 22.02 -11.23
C PHE A 101 12.27 23.24 -11.56
N PHE A 102 11.05 23.31 -11.04
CA PHE A 102 10.16 24.43 -11.25
C PHE A 102 10.22 25.40 -10.08
N ASN A 103 10.30 26.69 -10.35
CA ASN A 103 10.30 27.72 -9.31
C ASN A 103 8.87 27.93 -8.76
N ILE A 104 8.36 26.93 -8.03
CA ILE A 104 7.01 26.92 -7.48
C ILE A 104 6.99 27.73 -6.17
N PRO A 105 6.13 28.77 -6.06
CA PRO A 105 5.94 29.48 -4.80
C PRO A 105 5.52 28.52 -3.67
N GLN A 106 6.08 28.74 -2.48
CA GLN A 106 5.91 27.83 -1.33
C GLN A 106 4.43 27.53 -1.01
N GLN A 107 3.55 28.51 -1.16
CA GLN A 107 2.11 28.39 -0.90
C GLN A 107 1.40 27.39 -1.83
N PHE A 108 1.92 27.12 -3.03
CA PHE A 108 1.32 26.18 -4.00
C PHE A 108 1.94 24.80 -3.99
N ARG A 109 3.09 24.62 -3.36
CA ARG A 109 3.83 23.32 -3.37
C ARG A 109 2.97 22.17 -2.85
N ILE A 110 2.32 22.34 -1.71
CA ILE A 110 1.45 21.30 -1.11
C ILE A 110 0.30 20.96 -2.06
N VAL A 111 -0.37 21.99 -2.61
CA VAL A 111 -1.53 21.79 -3.49
C VAL A 111 -1.14 21.02 -4.76
N ILE A 112 0.01 21.38 -5.35
CA ILE A 112 0.49 20.72 -6.57
C ILE A 112 0.91 19.28 -6.28
N VAL A 113 1.67 19.02 -5.21
CA VAL A 113 2.08 17.67 -4.80
C VAL A 113 0.86 16.79 -4.52
N VAL A 114 -0.07 17.28 -3.70
CA VAL A 114 -1.31 16.56 -3.37
C VAL A 114 -2.14 16.33 -4.63
N GLY A 115 -2.27 17.34 -5.50
CA GLY A 115 -3.00 17.22 -6.77
C GLY A 115 -2.40 16.15 -7.67
N CYS A 116 -1.08 16.12 -7.86
CA CYS A 116 -0.39 15.10 -8.65
C CYS A 116 -0.61 13.70 -8.07
N LEU A 117 -0.42 13.54 -6.75
CA LEU A 117 -0.62 12.24 -6.08
C LEU A 117 -2.08 11.76 -6.18
N MET A 118 -3.05 12.65 -5.98
CA MET A 118 -4.46 12.29 -6.03
C MET A 118 -4.88 11.89 -7.45
N ILE A 119 -4.41 12.58 -8.50
CA ILE A 119 -4.67 12.19 -9.89
C ILE A 119 -4.02 10.83 -10.19
N ALA A 120 -2.77 10.64 -9.78
CA ALA A 120 -2.05 9.39 -9.95
C ALA A 120 -2.77 8.23 -9.27
N TYR A 121 -3.12 8.35 -8.00
CA TYR A 121 -3.85 7.32 -7.26
C TYR A 121 -5.26 7.10 -7.80
N PHE A 122 -5.99 8.16 -8.17
CA PHE A 122 -7.32 8.03 -8.74
C PHE A 122 -7.30 7.17 -10.00
N GLY A 123 -6.46 7.51 -10.98
CA GLY A 123 -6.35 6.75 -12.21
C GLY A 123 -5.89 5.30 -11.95
N ASN A 124 -4.88 5.11 -11.09
CA ASN A 124 -4.38 3.78 -10.77
C ASN A 124 -5.47 2.89 -10.12
N TYR A 125 -6.11 3.33 -9.03
CA TYR A 125 -7.16 2.54 -8.36
C TYR A 125 -8.41 2.33 -9.20
N LEU A 126 -8.69 3.23 -10.15
CA LEU A 126 -9.81 3.08 -11.07
C LEU A 126 -9.62 1.89 -12.01
N VAL A 127 -8.41 1.66 -12.51
CA VAL A 127 -8.13 0.63 -13.54
C VAL A 127 -7.43 -0.61 -13.02
N THR A 128 -6.86 -0.61 -11.82
CA THR A 128 -6.13 -1.75 -11.24
C THR A 128 -6.96 -3.03 -11.26
N SER A 129 -8.25 -2.98 -10.88
CA SER A 129 -9.12 -4.16 -10.89
C SER A 129 -9.38 -4.68 -12.32
N VAL A 130 -9.43 -3.79 -13.31
CA VAL A 130 -9.60 -4.13 -14.73
C VAL A 130 -8.36 -4.83 -15.25
N ILE A 131 -7.18 -4.25 -15.02
CA ILE A 131 -5.88 -4.80 -15.43
C ILE A 131 -5.63 -6.14 -14.74
N PHE A 132 -5.92 -6.24 -13.43
CA PHE A 132 -5.83 -7.49 -12.67
C PHE A 132 -6.70 -8.60 -13.27
N ASN A 133 -7.97 -8.33 -13.54
CA ASN A 133 -8.88 -9.31 -14.15
C ASN A 133 -8.43 -9.68 -15.56
N TRP A 134 -8.00 -8.70 -16.34
CA TRP A 134 -7.48 -8.91 -17.69
C TRP A 134 -6.22 -9.78 -17.68
N GLY A 135 -5.24 -9.49 -16.82
CA GLY A 135 -4.02 -10.30 -16.68
C GLY A 135 -4.30 -11.75 -16.24
N ASN A 136 -5.22 -11.94 -15.28
CA ASN A 136 -5.60 -13.28 -14.81
C ASN A 136 -6.45 -14.08 -15.79
N SER A 137 -7.05 -13.44 -16.79
CA SER A 137 -7.85 -14.14 -17.81
C SER A 137 -7.03 -15.02 -18.75
N TYR A 138 -5.71 -14.83 -18.81
CA TYR A 138 -4.78 -15.67 -19.58
C TYR A 138 -4.29 -16.90 -18.80
N VAL A 139 -4.71 -17.07 -17.56
CA VAL A 139 -4.22 -18.11 -16.64
C VAL A 139 -5.33 -19.13 -16.41
N ASP A 140 -4.98 -20.41 -16.55
CA ASP A 140 -5.86 -21.51 -16.19
C ASP A 140 -6.37 -21.33 -14.74
N PRO A 141 -7.68 -21.46 -14.47
CA PRO A 141 -8.24 -21.36 -13.13
C PRO A 141 -7.51 -22.20 -12.09
N ASN A 142 -7.07 -23.41 -12.45
CA ASN A 142 -6.33 -24.31 -11.57
C ASN A 142 -4.87 -23.87 -11.32
N GLY A 143 -4.31 -23.00 -12.17
CA GLY A 143 -2.94 -22.51 -12.08
C GLY A 143 -2.80 -21.09 -11.50
N ARG A 144 -3.91 -20.43 -11.17
CA ARG A 144 -3.90 -19.01 -10.74
C ARG A 144 -3.08 -18.75 -9.49
N ALA A 145 -3.15 -19.64 -8.51
CA ALA A 145 -2.38 -19.47 -7.27
C ALA A 145 -0.87 -19.52 -7.53
N ASN A 146 -0.40 -20.47 -8.33
CA ASN A 146 1.01 -20.60 -8.71
C ASN A 146 1.46 -19.41 -9.57
N PHE A 147 0.62 -18.93 -10.49
CA PHE A 147 0.91 -17.77 -11.31
C PHE A 147 1.01 -16.50 -10.46
N ALA A 148 0.08 -16.28 -9.51
CA ALA A 148 0.12 -15.16 -8.59
C ALA A 148 1.40 -15.17 -7.74
N ALA A 149 1.79 -16.33 -7.22
CA ALA A 149 3.05 -16.49 -6.48
C ALA A 149 4.27 -16.18 -7.35
N THR A 150 4.30 -16.66 -8.60
CA THR A 150 5.40 -16.38 -9.53
C THR A 150 5.51 -14.88 -9.82
N LYS A 151 4.37 -14.22 -10.09
CA LYS A 151 4.28 -12.78 -10.31
C LYS A 151 4.82 -11.99 -9.10
N GLU A 152 4.37 -12.34 -7.90
CA GLU A 152 4.81 -11.70 -6.67
C GLU A 152 6.32 -11.89 -6.43
N ILE A 153 6.85 -13.09 -6.63
CA ILE A 153 8.29 -13.37 -6.49
C ILE A 153 9.11 -12.54 -7.46
N VAL A 154 8.71 -12.46 -8.74
CA VAL A 154 9.42 -11.67 -9.74
C VAL A 154 9.40 -10.19 -9.37
N SER A 155 8.24 -9.63 -8.99
CA SER A 155 8.13 -8.24 -8.58
C SER A 155 8.98 -7.93 -7.35
N LEU A 156 8.93 -8.79 -6.33
CA LEU A 156 9.69 -8.60 -5.10
C LEU A 156 11.20 -8.68 -5.33
N LEU A 157 11.70 -9.74 -6.01
CA LEU A 157 13.14 -9.90 -6.23
C LEU A 157 13.73 -8.81 -7.13
N SER A 158 13.03 -8.46 -8.22
CA SER A 158 13.48 -7.37 -9.07
C SER A 158 13.36 -6.01 -8.36
N GLY A 159 12.32 -5.82 -7.54
CA GLY A 159 12.13 -4.63 -6.71
C GLY A 159 13.24 -4.45 -5.68
N VAL A 160 13.78 -5.53 -5.10
CA VAL A 160 14.94 -5.48 -4.22
C VAL A 160 16.15 -4.88 -4.95
N VAL A 161 16.49 -5.43 -6.12
CA VAL A 161 17.63 -4.94 -6.91
C VAL A 161 17.42 -3.49 -7.33
N PHE A 162 16.22 -3.17 -7.80
CA PHE A 162 15.87 -1.82 -8.23
C PHE A 162 15.96 -0.81 -7.07
N SER A 163 15.35 -1.11 -5.93
CA SER A 163 15.32 -0.23 -4.76
C SER A 163 16.71 0.02 -4.17
N LEU A 164 17.57 -1.02 -4.08
CA LEU A 164 18.95 -0.86 -3.64
C LEU A 164 19.76 0.02 -4.60
N SER A 165 19.63 -0.23 -5.90
CA SER A 165 20.32 0.55 -6.93
C SER A 165 19.91 2.03 -6.86
N MET A 166 18.61 2.30 -6.76
CA MET A 166 18.09 3.69 -6.66
C MET A 166 18.49 4.36 -5.35
N GLY A 167 18.43 3.63 -4.22
CA GLY A 167 18.86 4.15 -2.91
C GLY A 167 20.34 4.53 -2.92
N HIS A 168 21.20 3.65 -3.42
CA HIS A 168 22.62 3.94 -3.53
C HIS A 168 22.93 5.12 -4.48
N MET A 169 22.21 5.21 -5.60
CA MET A 169 22.41 6.33 -6.54
C MET A 169 21.99 7.65 -5.91
N ILE A 170 20.85 7.73 -5.25
CA ILE A 170 20.41 8.97 -4.60
C ILE A 170 21.36 9.39 -3.48
N ASP A 171 21.87 8.44 -2.67
CA ASP A 171 22.86 8.71 -1.64
C ASP A 171 24.11 9.33 -2.23
N ARG A 172 24.63 8.82 -3.36
CA ARG A 172 25.78 9.43 -4.07
C ARG A 172 25.50 10.85 -4.56
N PHE A 173 24.30 11.13 -5.05
CA PHE A 173 23.94 12.49 -5.46
C PHE A 173 23.85 13.44 -4.25
N ILE A 174 23.36 12.94 -3.09
CA ILE A 174 23.34 13.70 -1.84
C ILE A 174 24.77 14.01 -1.38
N GLU A 175 25.66 13.00 -1.34
CA GLU A 175 27.06 13.15 -0.96
C GLU A 175 27.81 14.13 -1.88
N ALA A 176 27.47 14.15 -3.17
CA ALA A 176 28.04 15.10 -4.14
C ALA A 176 27.42 16.51 -4.04
N GLY A 177 26.48 16.75 -3.14
CA GLY A 177 25.74 18.04 -3.02
C GLY A 177 24.83 18.36 -4.20
N ASN A 178 24.49 17.39 -5.03
CA ASN A 178 23.68 17.55 -6.25
C ASN A 178 22.39 16.70 -6.19
N ILE A 179 21.60 16.88 -5.14
CA ILE A 179 20.35 16.13 -4.95
C ILE A 179 19.35 16.34 -6.10
N THR A 180 19.33 17.55 -6.68
CA THR A 180 18.47 17.88 -7.82
C THR A 180 18.83 17.01 -9.04
N GLY A 181 20.13 16.81 -9.31
CA GLY A 181 20.59 15.85 -10.32
C GLY A 181 20.11 14.41 -10.04
N GLY A 182 20.07 14.03 -8.76
CA GLY A 182 19.51 12.75 -8.31
C GLY A 182 18.01 12.62 -8.66
N PHE A 183 17.22 13.64 -8.46
CA PHE A 183 15.79 13.63 -8.83
C PHE A 183 15.58 13.57 -10.34
N LEU A 184 16.43 14.26 -11.12
CA LEU A 184 16.40 14.13 -12.58
C LEU A 184 16.69 12.69 -13.00
N PHE A 185 17.73 12.07 -12.41
CA PHE A 185 18.07 10.69 -12.67
C PHE A 185 16.90 9.74 -12.36
N ILE A 186 16.26 9.88 -11.18
CA ILE A 186 15.07 9.11 -10.82
C ILE A 186 13.94 9.35 -11.83
N SER A 187 13.69 10.58 -12.25
CA SER A 187 12.66 10.91 -13.25
C SER A 187 12.89 10.18 -14.58
N VAL A 188 14.15 10.16 -15.06
CA VAL A 188 14.51 9.44 -16.29
C VAL A 188 14.30 7.94 -16.14
N VAL A 189 14.70 7.36 -15.00
CA VAL A 189 14.48 5.93 -14.72
C VAL A 189 12.98 5.64 -14.65
N MET A 190 12.19 6.44 -13.96
CA MET A 190 10.73 6.29 -13.89
C MET A 190 10.08 6.39 -15.27
N LEU A 191 10.57 7.27 -16.14
CA LEU A 191 10.10 7.37 -17.52
C LEU A 191 10.36 6.07 -18.29
N ILE A 192 11.57 5.52 -18.18
CA ILE A 192 11.95 4.25 -18.83
C ILE A 192 11.05 3.11 -18.31
N VAL A 193 10.85 3.05 -17.01
CA VAL A 193 9.97 2.05 -16.35
C VAL A 193 8.52 2.20 -16.83
N THR A 194 7.99 3.43 -16.88
CA THR A 194 6.63 3.70 -17.38
C THR A 194 6.46 3.32 -18.86
N VAL A 195 7.47 3.58 -19.69
CA VAL A 195 7.45 3.15 -21.10
C VAL A 195 7.51 1.62 -21.19
N GLY A 196 8.33 0.97 -20.37
CA GLY A 196 8.39 -0.49 -20.29
C GLY A 196 7.05 -1.11 -19.89
N ASP A 197 6.40 -0.54 -18.89
CA ASP A 197 5.07 -0.90 -18.42
C ASP A 197 4.01 -0.77 -19.54
N PHE A 198 3.97 0.39 -20.20
CA PHE A 198 3.11 0.63 -21.38
C PHE A 198 3.32 -0.41 -22.47
N VAL A 199 4.58 -0.72 -22.83
CA VAL A 199 4.90 -1.73 -23.83
C VAL A 199 4.41 -3.11 -23.42
N CYS A 200 4.57 -3.46 -22.13
CA CYS A 200 4.06 -4.73 -21.60
C CYS A 200 2.54 -4.84 -21.72
N LEU A 201 1.80 -3.82 -21.34
CA LEU A 201 0.33 -3.78 -21.48
C LEU A 201 -0.09 -3.86 -22.97
N MET A 202 0.61 -3.16 -23.86
CA MET A 202 0.34 -3.23 -25.31
C MET A 202 0.63 -4.62 -25.90
N CYS A 203 1.60 -5.35 -25.36
CA CYS A 203 1.93 -6.73 -25.79
C CYS A 203 0.89 -7.77 -25.37
N MET A 204 0.03 -7.50 -24.40
CA MET A 204 -1.03 -8.41 -23.98
C MET A 204 -2.11 -8.50 -25.06
N LYS A 205 -2.70 -9.69 -25.26
CA LYS A 205 -3.79 -9.88 -26.22
C LYS A 205 -5.02 -9.06 -25.77
N ASN A 206 -5.65 -8.37 -26.72
CA ASN A 206 -6.89 -7.66 -26.39
C ASN A 206 -8.02 -8.64 -26.07
N GLN A 207 -8.74 -8.40 -25.02
CA GLN A 207 -9.97 -9.13 -24.70
C GLN A 207 -11.15 -8.16 -24.72
N LYS A 208 -12.17 -8.52 -25.46
CA LYS A 208 -13.47 -7.85 -25.37
C LYS A 208 -14.22 -8.46 -24.20
N THR A 209 -14.59 -7.65 -23.25
CA THR A 209 -15.44 -8.10 -22.13
C THR A 209 -16.82 -8.39 -22.68
N GLU A 210 -17.25 -9.65 -22.64
CA GLU A 210 -18.64 -10.00 -22.96
C GLU A 210 -19.55 -9.32 -21.93
N LYS A 211 -20.70 -8.82 -22.43
CA LYS A 211 -21.74 -8.29 -21.54
C LYS A 211 -22.18 -9.42 -20.60
N LYS A 212 -21.87 -9.33 -19.33
CA LYS A 212 -22.61 -10.12 -18.34
C LYS A 212 -24.06 -9.67 -18.38
N THR A 213 -24.92 -10.54 -18.87
CA THR A 213 -26.37 -10.38 -18.95
C THR A 213 -27.06 -10.57 -17.59
N GLU A 214 -26.30 -10.76 -16.53
CA GLU A 214 -26.85 -10.81 -15.19
C GLU A 214 -27.36 -9.42 -14.78
N LYS A 215 -28.66 -9.33 -14.46
CA LYS A 215 -29.28 -8.13 -13.90
C LYS A 215 -28.50 -7.72 -12.66
N THR A 216 -27.68 -6.68 -12.78
CA THR A 216 -26.94 -6.11 -11.65
C THR A 216 -27.95 -5.51 -10.70
N GLU A 217 -28.00 -6.00 -9.47
CA GLU A 217 -28.87 -5.42 -8.43
C GLU A 217 -28.52 -3.93 -8.25
N PRO A 218 -29.50 -3.06 -7.95
CA PRO A 218 -29.23 -1.66 -7.69
C PRO A 218 -28.21 -1.51 -6.54
N PHE A 219 -27.23 -0.64 -6.72
CA PHE A 219 -26.16 -0.43 -5.73
C PHE A 219 -26.71 -0.09 -4.33
N SER A 220 -27.82 0.63 -4.25
CA SER A 220 -28.52 0.92 -2.99
C SER A 220 -29.00 -0.34 -2.25
N GLN A 221 -29.46 -1.35 -2.98
CA GLN A 221 -29.89 -2.62 -2.39
C GLN A 221 -28.67 -3.42 -1.90
N VAL A 222 -27.57 -3.43 -2.65
CA VAL A 222 -26.31 -4.07 -2.24
C VAL A 222 -25.80 -3.43 -0.94
N ILE A 223 -25.76 -2.09 -0.87
CA ILE A 223 -25.38 -1.37 0.35
C ILE A 223 -26.27 -1.77 1.52
N ARG A 224 -27.59 -1.75 1.35
CA ARG A 224 -28.54 -2.11 2.41
C ARG A 224 -28.28 -3.54 2.92
N THR A 225 -28.08 -4.48 2.02
CA THR A 225 -27.78 -5.89 2.37
C THR A 225 -26.47 -6.00 3.16
N LEU A 226 -25.40 -5.34 2.69
CA LEU A 226 -24.09 -5.38 3.34
C LEU A 226 -24.12 -4.72 4.73
N PHE A 227 -24.73 -3.56 4.87
CA PHE A 227 -24.80 -2.86 6.16
C PHE A 227 -25.80 -3.48 7.15
N SER A 228 -26.70 -4.36 6.69
CA SER A 228 -27.53 -5.19 7.58
C SER A 228 -26.77 -6.39 8.16
N ASN A 229 -25.62 -6.74 7.59
CA ASN A 229 -24.82 -7.86 8.03
C ASN A 229 -23.88 -7.45 9.18
N LYS A 230 -24.20 -7.84 10.41
CA LYS A 230 -23.41 -7.50 11.61
C LYS A 230 -21.98 -8.00 11.54
N SER A 231 -21.74 -9.19 10.99
CA SER A 231 -20.39 -9.76 10.85
C SER A 231 -19.55 -8.94 9.88
N PHE A 232 -20.15 -8.43 8.79
CA PHE A 232 -19.47 -7.53 7.87
C PHE A 232 -19.13 -6.18 8.52
N LEU A 233 -20.04 -5.62 9.33
CA LEU A 233 -19.75 -4.39 10.09
C LEU A 233 -18.58 -4.58 11.06
N CYS A 234 -18.51 -5.74 11.74
CA CYS A 234 -17.37 -6.08 12.57
C CYS A 234 -16.07 -6.20 11.76
N ALA A 235 -16.12 -6.75 10.54
CA ALA A 235 -14.97 -6.81 9.66
C ALA A 235 -14.50 -5.41 9.20
N ILE A 236 -15.42 -4.47 8.98
CA ILE A 236 -15.09 -3.05 8.72
C ILE A 236 -14.42 -2.45 9.95
N ALA A 237 -15.01 -2.64 11.15
CA ALA A 237 -14.48 -2.07 12.39
C ALA A 237 -13.06 -2.54 12.70
N VAL A 238 -12.77 -3.85 12.60
CA VAL A 238 -11.43 -4.36 12.84
C VAL A 238 -10.41 -3.85 11.81
N HIS A 239 -10.82 -3.70 10.54
CA HIS A 239 -9.95 -3.13 9.52
C HIS A 239 -9.71 -1.63 9.76
N ALA A 240 -10.73 -0.88 10.20
CA ALA A 240 -10.58 0.53 10.56
C ALA A 240 -9.63 0.71 11.75
N ILE A 241 -9.75 -0.09 12.81
CA ILE A 241 -8.83 -0.07 13.97
C ILE A 241 -7.39 -0.34 13.52
N TRP A 242 -7.19 -1.34 12.67
CA TRP A 242 -5.88 -1.64 12.08
C TRP A 242 -5.34 -0.44 11.30
N SER A 243 -6.15 0.14 10.40
CA SER A 243 -5.75 1.28 9.58
C SER A 243 -5.43 2.52 10.41
N ILE A 244 -6.22 2.82 11.44
CA ILE A 244 -5.95 3.93 12.37
C ILE A 244 -4.57 3.74 13.03
N SER A 245 -4.30 2.54 13.57
CA SER A 245 -3.02 2.26 14.21
C SER A 245 -1.84 2.39 13.24
N VAL A 246 -1.96 1.86 12.04
CA VAL A 246 -0.90 1.88 11.03
C VAL A 246 -0.62 3.29 10.53
N TYR A 247 -1.64 4.01 10.08
CA TYR A 247 -1.48 5.32 9.46
C TYR A 247 -1.22 6.45 10.47
N MET A 248 -1.37 6.19 11.76
CA MET A 248 -0.88 7.08 12.82
C MET A 248 0.65 7.23 12.79
N THR A 249 1.40 6.21 12.32
CA THR A 249 2.86 6.18 12.38
C THR A 249 3.53 6.07 11.01
N VAL A 250 3.01 5.23 10.12
CA VAL A 250 3.73 4.77 8.92
C VAL A 250 4.12 5.92 7.97
N GLY A 251 3.24 6.91 7.82
CA GLY A 251 3.49 8.06 6.96
C GLY A 251 4.67 8.95 7.40
N PHE A 252 5.00 8.90 8.69
CA PHE A 252 6.05 9.72 9.30
C PHE A 252 7.38 8.98 9.44
N MET A 253 7.41 7.67 9.17
CA MET A 253 8.61 6.84 9.36
C MET A 253 9.73 7.17 8.36
N GLY A 254 9.39 7.64 7.16
CA GLY A 254 10.38 8.03 6.17
C GLY A 254 11.24 9.20 6.66
N THR A 255 10.61 10.28 7.12
CA THR A 255 11.32 11.45 7.68
C THR A 255 12.06 11.10 8.96
N TYR A 256 11.46 10.30 9.84
CA TYR A 256 12.11 9.86 11.07
C TYR A 256 13.42 9.13 10.80
N LYS A 257 13.40 8.13 9.91
CA LYS A 257 14.59 7.36 9.55
C LYS A 257 15.70 8.24 8.95
N THR A 258 15.32 9.17 8.05
CA THR A 258 16.31 9.95 7.30
C THR A 258 16.79 11.20 8.04
N LYS A 259 15.94 11.90 8.78
CA LYS A 259 16.27 13.16 9.45
C LYS A 259 16.64 13.00 10.91
N ASP A 260 15.82 12.27 11.69
CA ASP A 260 16.06 12.13 13.12
C ASP A 260 17.11 11.03 13.42
N LEU A 261 17.00 9.87 12.73
CA LEU A 261 17.96 8.76 12.90
C LEU A 261 19.18 8.86 11.98
N LEU A 262 19.22 9.83 11.06
CA LEU A 262 20.32 10.11 10.14
C LEU A 262 20.73 8.90 9.28
N LEU A 263 19.77 8.05 8.93
CA LEU A 263 20.00 6.92 8.05
C LEU A 263 20.01 7.38 6.58
N SER A 264 20.94 6.88 5.77
CA SER A 264 20.93 7.11 4.32
C SER A 264 19.72 6.44 3.66
N VAL A 265 19.31 6.94 2.50
CA VAL A 265 18.16 6.37 1.77
C VAL A 265 18.44 4.91 1.43
N GLY A 266 19.68 4.58 1.02
CA GLY A 266 20.09 3.20 0.77
C GLY A 266 19.98 2.30 2.00
N ALA A 267 20.41 2.78 3.18
CA ALA A 267 20.26 2.03 4.43
C ALA A 267 18.78 1.76 4.78
N VAL A 268 17.91 2.74 4.58
CA VAL A 268 16.46 2.55 4.78
C VAL A 268 15.91 1.49 3.81
N GLN A 269 16.37 1.47 2.56
CA GLN A 269 15.95 0.44 1.60
C GLN A 269 16.42 -0.97 2.01
N ILE A 270 17.64 -1.12 2.52
CA ILE A 270 18.13 -2.41 3.05
C ILE A 270 17.23 -2.90 4.19
N ILE A 271 16.86 -2.02 5.11
CA ILE A 271 15.96 -2.34 6.25
C ILE A 271 14.59 -2.78 5.73
N ASN A 272 14.02 -2.07 4.76
CA ASN A 272 12.71 -2.38 4.19
C ASN A 272 12.74 -3.74 3.46
N ILE A 273 13.79 -4.02 2.70
CA ILE A 273 13.99 -5.29 2.00
C ILE A 273 14.08 -6.45 2.99
N ALA A 274 14.89 -6.31 4.05
CA ALA A 274 14.97 -7.31 5.10
C ALA A 274 13.59 -7.59 5.71
N GLY A 275 12.81 -6.55 5.98
CA GLY A 275 11.41 -6.67 6.42
C GLY A 275 10.54 -7.45 5.45
N CYS A 276 10.60 -7.13 4.15
CA CYS A 276 9.83 -7.80 3.11
C CYS A 276 10.19 -9.28 2.96
N LEU A 277 11.49 -9.62 2.98
CA LEU A 277 11.94 -11.01 2.91
C LEU A 277 11.46 -11.83 4.10
N ILE A 278 11.58 -11.27 5.31
CA ILE A 278 11.09 -11.91 6.53
C ILE A 278 9.57 -12.07 6.49
N ARG A 279 8.84 -11.05 6.03
CA ARG A 279 7.38 -11.15 5.80
C ARG A 279 7.04 -12.34 4.90
N ALA A 280 7.76 -12.53 3.79
CA ALA A 280 7.54 -13.65 2.89
C ALA A 280 7.76 -15.01 3.58
N CYS A 281 8.81 -15.14 4.41
CA CYS A 281 9.09 -16.35 5.19
C CYS A 281 7.95 -16.68 6.18
N PHE A 282 7.40 -15.67 6.86
CA PHE A 282 6.37 -15.86 7.87
C PHE A 282 4.94 -15.95 7.31
N SER A 283 4.70 -15.57 6.06
CA SER A 283 3.36 -15.57 5.45
C SER A 283 2.72 -16.96 5.47
N LYS A 284 3.43 -18.01 5.05
CA LYS A 284 2.90 -19.39 5.06
C LYS A 284 2.62 -19.95 6.46
N PRO A 285 3.55 -19.85 7.44
CA PRO A 285 3.28 -20.27 8.83
C PRO A 285 2.04 -19.60 9.43
N ILE A 286 1.91 -18.28 9.26
CA ILE A 286 0.79 -17.53 9.83
C ILE A 286 -0.53 -17.86 9.12
N ALA A 287 -0.50 -18.02 7.78
CA ALA A 287 -1.68 -18.47 7.04
C ALA A 287 -2.16 -19.84 7.53
N ARG A 288 -1.27 -20.81 7.68
CA ARG A 288 -1.60 -22.15 8.25
C ARG A 288 -2.18 -22.06 9.66
N TYR A 289 -1.69 -21.14 10.48
CA TYR A 289 -2.25 -20.91 11.81
C TYR A 289 -3.69 -20.41 11.73
N ALA A 290 -3.96 -19.44 10.84
CA ALA A 290 -5.30 -18.90 10.62
C ALA A 290 -6.26 -19.95 10.04
N ASP A 291 -5.82 -20.74 9.05
CA ASP A 291 -6.63 -21.80 8.42
C ASP A 291 -7.03 -22.89 9.43
N LYS A 292 -6.13 -23.24 10.36
CA LYS A 292 -6.40 -24.25 11.40
C LYS A 292 -7.33 -23.76 12.51
N ARG A 293 -7.42 -22.45 12.71
CA ARG A 293 -8.20 -21.87 13.82
C ARG A 293 -9.33 -20.97 13.31
N SER A 294 -9.01 -19.71 12.97
CA SER A 294 -9.92 -18.77 12.32
C SER A 294 -9.15 -17.56 11.80
N TYR A 295 -9.71 -16.87 10.80
CA TYR A 295 -9.11 -15.64 10.28
C TYR A 295 -9.08 -14.52 11.33
N ALA A 296 -10.08 -14.47 12.23
CA ALA A 296 -10.08 -13.54 13.36
C ALA A 296 -8.88 -13.78 14.28
N GLN A 297 -8.54 -15.03 14.59
CA GLN A 297 -7.37 -15.36 15.40
C GLN A 297 -6.06 -15.04 14.66
N GLY A 298 -6.01 -15.21 13.33
CA GLY A 298 -4.87 -14.78 12.51
C GLY A 298 -4.64 -13.26 12.58
N ILE A 299 -5.71 -12.47 12.51
CA ILE A 299 -5.65 -11.01 12.67
C ILE A 299 -5.20 -10.65 14.08
N LYS A 300 -5.75 -11.29 15.12
CA LYS A 300 -5.34 -11.06 16.52
C LYS A 300 -3.86 -11.32 16.71
N LEU A 301 -3.33 -12.43 16.18
CA LEU A 301 -1.90 -12.74 16.24
C LEU A 301 -1.08 -11.64 15.57
N GLY A 302 -1.47 -11.20 14.37
CA GLY A 302 -0.79 -10.11 13.67
C GLY A 302 -0.82 -8.81 14.47
N MET A 303 -1.96 -8.45 15.09
CA MET A 303 -2.07 -7.26 15.94
C MET A 303 -1.18 -7.36 17.19
N ILE A 304 -1.05 -8.53 17.82
CA ILE A 304 -0.14 -8.75 18.95
C ILE A 304 1.31 -8.53 18.53
N ILE A 305 1.71 -9.09 17.39
CA ILE A 305 3.06 -8.92 16.84
C ILE A 305 3.32 -7.43 16.54
N ALA A 306 2.37 -6.72 15.92
CA ALA A 306 2.50 -5.29 15.67
C ALA A 306 2.61 -4.48 16.97
N ALA A 307 1.85 -4.83 18.00
CA ALA A 307 1.92 -4.18 19.32
C ALA A 307 3.33 -4.32 19.93
N CYS A 308 3.95 -5.50 19.83
CA CYS A 308 5.36 -5.69 20.23
C CYS A 308 6.30 -4.79 19.40
N GLY A 309 6.06 -4.65 18.09
CA GLY A 309 6.83 -3.75 17.24
C GLY A 309 6.72 -2.29 17.68
N TYR A 310 5.51 -1.79 17.90
CA TYR A 310 5.30 -0.42 18.37
C TYR A 310 5.90 -0.19 19.77
N LEU A 311 5.80 -1.17 20.67
CA LEU A 311 6.44 -1.10 21.99
C LEU A 311 7.96 -0.88 21.84
N ILE A 312 8.62 -1.59 20.95
CA ILE A 312 10.06 -1.41 20.66
C ILE A 312 10.31 -0.02 20.07
N ASN A 313 9.47 0.42 19.13
CA ASN A 313 9.67 1.72 18.46
C ASN A 313 9.51 2.92 19.41
N ILE A 314 8.81 2.78 20.52
CA ILE A 314 8.72 3.82 21.58
C ILE A 314 10.11 4.15 22.14
N PHE A 315 11.03 3.21 22.16
CA PHE A 315 12.39 3.40 22.68
C PHE A 315 13.43 3.74 21.60
N THR A 316 13.03 3.86 20.34
CA THR A 316 13.94 4.23 19.25
C THR A 316 14.39 5.67 19.39
N THR A 317 15.70 5.88 19.37
CA THR A 317 16.37 7.19 19.42
C THR A 317 17.56 7.20 18.46
N PRO A 318 18.18 8.34 18.14
CA PRO A 318 19.40 8.36 17.32
C PRO A 318 20.52 7.47 17.86
N SER A 319 20.69 7.37 19.18
CA SER A 319 21.67 6.47 19.81
C SER A 319 21.28 4.99 19.75
N LEU A 320 19.98 4.70 19.69
CA LEU A 320 19.40 3.36 19.61
C LEU A 320 18.72 3.14 18.24
N TRP A 321 19.28 3.69 17.16
CA TRP A 321 18.70 3.62 15.82
C TRP A 321 18.42 2.19 15.34
N TRP A 322 19.20 1.22 15.79
CA TRP A 322 19.01 -0.18 15.41
C TRP A 322 17.65 -0.77 15.86
N LEU A 323 16.99 -0.15 16.84
CA LEU A 323 15.63 -0.56 17.24
C LEU A 323 14.62 -0.37 16.11
N VAL A 324 14.84 0.60 15.18
CA VAL A 324 13.97 0.77 14.01
C VAL A 324 14.06 -0.41 13.06
N VAL A 325 15.21 -1.09 13.02
CA VAL A 325 15.39 -2.32 12.21
C VAL A 325 14.51 -3.43 12.78
N ILE A 326 14.58 -3.64 14.10
CA ILE A 326 13.76 -4.64 14.80
C ILE A 326 12.28 -4.32 14.65
N TYR A 327 11.89 -3.07 14.85
CA TYR A 327 10.52 -2.60 14.62
C TYR A 327 10.06 -2.94 13.20
N THR A 328 10.84 -2.58 12.19
CA THR A 328 10.48 -2.80 10.78
C THR A 328 10.30 -4.29 10.47
N ILE A 329 11.16 -5.15 11.00
CA ILE A 329 11.06 -6.60 10.85
C ILE A 329 9.75 -7.11 11.49
N ILE A 330 9.52 -6.79 12.76
CA ILE A 330 8.33 -7.23 13.51
C ILE A 330 7.05 -6.71 12.85
N TYR A 331 7.04 -5.44 12.43
CA TYR A 331 5.92 -4.85 11.74
C TYR A 331 5.60 -5.59 10.42
N ASN A 332 6.62 -5.94 9.62
CA ASN A 332 6.42 -6.71 8.39
C ASN A 332 5.88 -8.12 8.66
N VAL A 333 6.34 -8.79 9.72
CA VAL A 333 5.76 -10.08 10.16
C VAL A 333 4.30 -9.92 10.56
N SER A 334 3.95 -8.84 11.25
CA SER A 334 2.56 -8.54 11.60
C SER A 334 1.66 -8.35 10.37
N CYS A 335 2.17 -7.67 9.34
CA CYS A 335 1.47 -7.48 8.06
C CYS A 335 1.19 -8.82 7.35
N ALA A 336 2.09 -9.82 7.46
CA ALA A 336 1.83 -11.17 6.96
C ALA A 336 0.61 -11.81 7.63
N GLY A 337 0.38 -11.50 8.91
CA GLY A 337 -0.76 -11.99 9.69
C GLY A 337 -2.06 -11.23 9.45
N THR A 338 -1.99 -9.92 9.26
CA THR A 338 -3.20 -9.08 9.21
C THR A 338 -3.73 -8.90 7.79
N SER A 339 -2.89 -8.53 6.83
CA SER A 339 -3.34 -8.09 5.49
C SER A 339 -4.19 -9.14 4.77
N GLN A 340 -3.68 -10.37 4.65
CA GLN A 340 -4.39 -11.44 3.97
C GLN A 340 -5.62 -11.91 4.76
N ASN A 341 -5.51 -12.00 6.09
CA ASN A 341 -6.62 -12.46 6.93
C ASN A 341 -7.77 -11.45 6.98
N LEU A 342 -7.51 -10.14 6.88
CA LEU A 342 -8.55 -9.13 6.72
C LEU A 342 -9.35 -9.31 5.40
N ILE A 343 -8.70 -9.75 4.32
CA ILE A 343 -9.37 -10.07 3.06
C ILE A 343 -10.19 -11.37 3.22
N ASN A 344 -9.58 -12.42 3.74
CA ASN A 344 -10.21 -13.72 3.91
C ASN A 344 -11.41 -13.64 4.87
N LEU A 345 -11.33 -12.82 5.92
CA LEU A 345 -12.45 -12.57 6.83
C LEU A 345 -13.66 -11.99 6.09
N THR A 346 -13.44 -11.09 5.13
CA THR A 346 -14.52 -10.54 4.31
C THR A 346 -15.17 -11.62 3.44
N TYR A 347 -14.36 -12.51 2.85
CA TYR A 347 -14.88 -13.67 2.11
C TYR A 347 -15.73 -14.61 2.98
N SER A 348 -15.39 -14.71 4.27
CA SER A 348 -16.13 -15.57 5.21
C SER A 348 -17.47 -15.00 5.65
N TYR A 349 -17.64 -13.67 5.57
CA TYR A 349 -18.82 -12.99 6.10
C TYR A 349 -19.78 -12.47 5.04
N VAL A 350 -19.38 -12.47 3.77
CA VAL A 350 -20.15 -11.90 2.67
C VAL A 350 -20.31 -12.90 1.53
N ASP A 351 -21.51 -12.96 0.94
CA ASP A 351 -21.77 -13.76 -0.25
C ASP A 351 -20.80 -13.39 -1.39
N ARG A 352 -20.31 -14.38 -2.13
CA ARG A 352 -19.35 -14.20 -3.23
C ARG A 352 -19.80 -13.19 -4.28
N ARG A 353 -21.10 -13.07 -4.53
CA ARG A 353 -21.66 -12.10 -5.50
C ARG A 353 -21.44 -10.65 -5.10
N TYR A 354 -21.34 -10.35 -3.81
CA TYR A 354 -21.12 -8.98 -3.29
C TYR A 354 -19.69 -8.71 -2.85
N PHE A 355 -18.78 -9.69 -3.03
CA PHE A 355 -17.43 -9.58 -2.48
C PHE A 355 -16.67 -8.35 -2.99
N VAL A 356 -16.78 -8.01 -4.28
CA VAL A 356 -16.08 -6.84 -4.87
C VAL A 356 -16.57 -5.55 -4.24
N GLN A 357 -17.89 -5.40 -4.11
CA GLN A 357 -18.51 -4.23 -3.49
C GLN A 357 -18.18 -4.14 -2.00
N ALA A 358 -18.28 -5.26 -1.29
CA ALA A 358 -17.94 -5.34 0.13
C ALA A 358 -16.47 -4.97 0.38
N SER A 359 -15.56 -5.49 -0.43
CA SER A 359 -14.13 -5.16 -0.33
C SER A 359 -13.88 -3.68 -0.59
N ALA A 360 -14.47 -3.11 -1.64
CA ALA A 360 -14.31 -1.70 -1.96
C ALA A 360 -14.85 -0.80 -0.84
N ILE A 361 -16.03 -1.09 -0.29
CA ILE A 361 -16.63 -0.35 0.83
C ILE A 361 -15.74 -0.44 2.07
N LYS A 362 -15.30 -1.66 2.43
CA LYS A 362 -14.44 -1.89 3.59
C LYS A 362 -13.10 -1.14 3.47
N PHE A 363 -12.42 -1.24 2.32
CA PHE A 363 -11.17 -0.53 2.10
C PHE A 363 -11.34 0.98 2.12
N SER A 364 -12.44 1.50 1.55
CA SER A 364 -12.73 2.94 1.54
C SER A 364 -12.96 3.49 2.95
N ILE A 365 -13.78 2.82 3.75
CA ILE A 365 -14.05 3.26 5.14
C ILE A 365 -12.77 3.18 5.97
N SER A 366 -12.04 2.06 5.88
CA SER A 366 -10.78 1.87 6.62
C SER A 366 -9.71 2.86 6.19
N GLY A 367 -9.64 3.17 4.88
CA GLY A 367 -8.72 4.17 4.34
C GLY A 367 -9.03 5.58 4.83
N LEU A 368 -10.30 5.98 4.86
CA LEU A 368 -10.72 7.26 5.45
C LEU A 368 -10.36 7.36 6.93
N CYS A 369 -10.59 6.29 7.70
CA CYS A 369 -10.19 6.24 9.11
C CYS A 369 -8.67 6.36 9.26
N GLY A 370 -7.90 5.66 8.43
CA GLY A 370 -6.44 5.73 8.41
C GLY A 370 -5.92 7.12 8.05
N PHE A 371 -6.50 7.76 7.04
CA PHE A 371 -6.14 9.13 6.68
C PHE A 371 -6.47 10.12 7.78
N GLY A 372 -7.64 10.00 8.41
CA GLY A 372 -8.00 10.81 9.59
C GLY A 372 -6.99 10.63 10.74
N ALA A 373 -6.53 9.41 10.98
CA ALA A 373 -5.49 9.13 11.96
C ALA A 373 -4.16 9.80 11.61
N SER A 374 -3.75 9.80 10.35
CA SER A 374 -2.52 10.49 9.92
C SER A 374 -2.60 12.01 10.10
N MET A 375 -3.77 12.61 9.87
CA MET A 375 -3.99 14.04 10.15
C MET A 375 -3.86 14.37 11.65
N LEU A 376 -4.36 13.50 12.53
CA LEU A 376 -4.17 13.65 13.98
C LEU A 376 -2.70 13.45 14.36
N GLY A 377 -2.05 12.43 13.79
CA GLY A 377 -0.62 12.16 13.99
C GLY A 377 0.25 13.34 13.57
N SER A 378 -0.08 13.99 12.45
CA SER A 378 0.60 15.20 11.99
C SER A 378 0.55 16.35 13.00
N ARG A 379 -0.61 16.61 13.60
CA ARG A 379 -0.77 17.66 14.62
C ARG A 379 0.05 17.35 15.88
N ILE A 380 0.06 16.07 16.29
CA ILE A 380 0.84 15.63 17.45
C ILE A 380 2.34 15.80 17.18
N LEU A 381 2.80 15.37 15.99
CA LEU A 381 4.19 15.50 15.58
C LEU A 381 4.63 16.97 15.55
N ASP A 382 3.84 17.83 14.90
CA ASP A 382 4.12 19.27 14.80
C ASP A 382 4.19 19.92 16.20
N ALA A 383 3.30 19.56 17.12
CA ALA A 383 3.32 20.06 18.49
C ALA A 383 4.58 19.64 19.24
N VAL A 384 5.02 18.37 19.10
CA VAL A 384 6.25 17.87 19.72
C VAL A 384 7.49 18.55 19.14
N GLN A 385 7.57 18.69 17.84
CA GLN A 385 8.69 19.34 17.16
C GLN A 385 8.80 20.84 17.50
N LYS A 386 7.68 21.57 17.56
CA LYS A 386 7.65 22.97 17.98
C LYS A 386 8.12 23.18 19.42
N ASN A 387 7.93 22.20 20.29
CA ASN A 387 8.44 22.19 21.66
C ASN A 387 9.90 21.68 21.75
N GLY A 388 10.64 21.62 20.64
CA GLY A 388 12.04 21.16 20.62
C GLY A 388 12.21 19.70 20.97
N ASN A 389 11.25 18.84 20.61
CA ASN A 389 11.22 17.40 20.94
C ASN A 389 11.29 17.15 22.47
N THR A 390 10.64 18.04 23.26
CA THR A 390 10.59 17.93 24.72
C THR A 390 9.15 17.73 25.17
N VAL A 391 8.89 16.64 25.91
CA VAL A 391 7.59 16.32 26.53
C VAL A 391 7.83 16.02 28.00
N LEU A 392 7.16 16.74 28.90
CA LEU A 392 7.30 16.59 30.35
C LEU A 392 8.77 16.65 30.86
N GLY A 393 9.61 17.47 30.22
CA GLY A 393 11.02 17.62 30.55
C GLY A 393 11.95 16.50 30.05
N MET A 394 11.44 15.54 29.31
CA MET A 394 12.23 14.48 28.68
C MET A 394 12.32 14.72 27.16
N THR A 395 13.44 14.35 26.53
CA THR A 395 13.57 14.36 25.07
C THR A 395 12.76 13.21 24.49
N VAL A 396 11.71 13.55 23.72
CA VAL A 396 10.80 12.59 23.12
C VAL A 396 10.57 12.98 21.67
N TYR A 397 10.94 12.09 20.74
CA TYR A 397 10.63 12.28 19.34
C TYR A 397 9.15 12.02 19.06
N GLY A 398 8.57 12.78 18.14
CA GLY A 398 7.14 12.64 17.81
C GLY A 398 6.73 11.20 17.45
N GLN A 399 7.58 10.45 16.75
CA GLN A 399 7.34 9.06 16.37
C GLN A 399 7.24 8.09 17.54
N GLN A 400 7.95 8.37 18.63
CA GLN A 400 7.82 7.58 19.86
C GLN A 400 6.41 7.72 20.44
N LEU A 401 5.90 8.96 20.47
CA LEU A 401 4.53 9.23 20.95
C LEU A 401 3.48 8.63 20.02
N LEU A 402 3.65 8.78 18.69
CA LEU A 402 2.74 8.17 17.72
C LEU A 402 2.72 6.63 17.84
N SER A 403 3.88 6.02 18.11
CA SER A 403 3.98 4.57 18.36
C SER A 403 3.28 4.15 19.64
N ALA A 404 3.36 4.96 20.70
CA ALA A 404 2.65 4.71 21.96
C ALA A 404 1.12 4.76 21.74
N ILE A 405 0.62 5.74 20.98
CA ILE A 405 -0.79 5.86 20.64
C ILE A 405 -1.23 4.65 19.79
N SER A 406 -0.44 4.28 18.79
CA SER A 406 -0.71 3.10 17.93
C SER A 406 -0.76 1.81 18.74
N LEU A 407 0.12 1.66 19.74
CA LEU A 407 0.10 0.52 20.66
C LEU A 407 -1.22 0.44 21.42
N VAL A 408 -1.68 1.56 22.00
CA VAL A 408 -2.95 1.62 22.73
C VAL A 408 -4.13 1.25 21.84
N ILE A 409 -4.16 1.78 20.61
CA ILE A 409 -5.20 1.46 19.61
C ILE A 409 -5.21 -0.03 19.28
N LEU A 410 -4.03 -0.64 19.10
CA LEU A 410 -3.92 -2.08 18.83
C LEU A 410 -4.36 -2.94 20.02
N LEU A 411 -4.02 -2.54 21.25
CA LEU A 411 -4.50 -3.25 22.44
C LEU A 411 -6.03 -3.26 22.50
N PHE A 412 -6.66 -2.12 22.20
CA PHE A 412 -8.13 -2.07 22.05
C PHE A 412 -8.61 -2.98 20.92
N GLY A 413 -7.93 -2.99 19.77
CA GLY A 413 -8.25 -3.88 18.64
C GLY A 413 -8.14 -5.37 19.00
N ILE A 414 -7.11 -5.76 19.74
CA ILE A 414 -6.92 -7.15 20.23
C ILE A 414 -8.08 -7.56 21.14
N ILE A 415 -8.50 -6.69 22.05
CA ILE A 415 -9.64 -6.92 22.94
C ILE A 415 -10.94 -7.04 22.12
N PHE A 416 -11.13 -6.16 21.14
CA PHE A 416 -12.28 -6.20 20.24
C PHE A 416 -12.35 -7.51 19.46
N VAL A 417 -11.25 -7.96 18.84
CA VAL A 417 -11.19 -9.22 18.10
C VAL A 417 -11.50 -10.38 19.02
N LYS A 418 -10.90 -10.46 20.22
CA LYS A 418 -11.11 -11.53 21.20
C LYS A 418 -12.57 -11.63 21.64
N ASN A 419 -13.20 -10.49 21.98
CA ASN A 419 -14.51 -10.49 22.62
C ASN A 419 -15.67 -10.50 21.61
N VAL A 420 -15.47 -9.95 20.41
CA VAL A 420 -16.51 -9.78 19.40
C VAL A 420 -16.30 -10.72 18.21
N MET A 421 -15.13 -10.63 17.56
CA MET A 421 -14.91 -11.30 16.26
C MET A 421 -14.77 -12.82 16.38
N GLU A 422 -14.08 -13.32 17.39
CA GLU A 422 -13.91 -14.77 17.59
C GLU A 422 -15.24 -15.48 17.90
N LYS A 423 -16.29 -14.73 18.26
CA LYS A 423 -17.64 -15.25 18.52
C LYS A 423 -18.55 -15.18 17.29
N GLN A 424 -18.13 -14.55 16.20
CA GLN A 424 -18.93 -14.46 15.00
C GLN A 424 -18.92 -15.79 14.23
N GLU A 425 -20.09 -16.18 13.72
CA GLU A 425 -20.18 -17.33 12.83
C GLU A 425 -19.64 -17.00 11.44
N ILE A 426 -18.86 -17.93 10.87
CA ILE A 426 -18.36 -17.81 9.50
C ILE A 426 -19.47 -18.26 8.55
N ILE A 427 -19.92 -17.38 7.68
CA ILE A 427 -21.04 -17.63 6.75
C ILE A 427 -20.59 -18.39 5.51
N ALA A 428 -19.28 -18.41 5.25
CA ALA A 428 -18.77 -18.98 4.02
C ALA A 428 -18.62 -20.48 4.06
N LYS A 429 -19.33 -21.17 3.26
CA LYS A 429 -18.78 -22.40 2.62
C LYS A 429 -19.49 -22.68 1.31
#